data_48c147be2721ca4b35b06e9d06fb14b1
#
_entry.id   48c147be2721ca4b35b06e9d06fb14b1
#
_cell.length_a   1.000
_cell.length_b   1.000
_cell.length_c   1.000
_cell.angle_alpha   90.00
_cell.angle_beta   90.00
_cell.angle_gamma   90.00
#
_symmetry.space_group_name_H-M   'P 1'
#
loop_
_entity.id
_entity.type
_entity.pdbx_description
1 polymer ?
#
loop_
_entity_poly.entity_id
_entity_poly.type
_entity_poly.pdbx_seq_one_letter_code
_entity_poly.pdbx_strand_id
1 'polypeptide(L)'
;MKPERGIQIICATRQLAREYVNEFHRAAEALHLRPIARRAEVRRLTAGVAVFLLDQSGIETRSKQVLKRTVERLVEVAPVIVVAAPERQSELTALVSSGTADFVARTGNFVPVAVGLVERRLHLGRMAMATCSEEIKSARSANFGEILRHEVNNPLTGILGNAEMLLARRDGLPASAIERLETIAHLAVRLRETVRRLSSAAELPHAG
;
A
#
# COMPACT_ATOMS: atom_id res chain seq x y z
N MET A 1 -11.76 -3.53 26.25
CA MET A 1 -10.79 -4.38 25.55
C MET A 1 -10.99 -4.14 24.05
N LYS A 2 -10.06 -3.45 23.36
CA LYS A 2 -10.16 -3.26 21.91
C LYS A 2 -9.99 -4.63 21.25
N PRO A 3 -10.82 -5.01 20.27
CA PRO A 3 -10.63 -6.28 19.56
C PRO A 3 -9.26 -6.26 18.88
N GLU A 4 -8.43 -7.25 19.21
CA GLU A 4 -7.15 -7.43 18.52
C GLU A 4 -7.44 -7.75 17.05
N ARG A 5 -7.02 -6.86 16.17
CA ARG A 5 -7.17 -7.05 14.72
C ARG A 5 -6.13 -8.06 14.25
N GLY A 6 -6.61 -9.17 13.70
CA GLY A 6 -5.77 -10.29 13.26
C GLY A 6 -5.49 -10.30 11.77
N ILE A 7 -4.50 -11.11 11.37
CA ILE A 7 -4.23 -11.46 9.98
C ILE A 7 -5.01 -12.70 9.62
N GLN A 8 -5.75 -12.70 8.52
CA GLN A 8 -6.38 -13.90 7.99
C GLN A 8 -5.63 -14.43 6.77
N ILE A 9 -5.18 -15.68 6.86
CA ILE A 9 -4.47 -16.39 5.79
C ILE A 9 -5.44 -17.34 5.09
N ILE A 10 -5.65 -17.12 3.79
CA ILE A 10 -6.51 -17.93 2.94
C ILE A 10 -5.62 -18.71 1.97
N CYS A 11 -5.49 -20.01 2.18
CA CYS A 11 -4.68 -20.91 1.34
C CYS A 11 -5.23 -22.34 1.38
N ALA A 12 -4.88 -23.18 0.40
CA ALA A 12 -5.41 -24.54 0.27
C ALA A 12 -5.00 -25.47 1.42
N THR A 13 -3.72 -25.44 1.81
CA THR A 13 -3.16 -26.46 2.70
C THR A 13 -2.77 -25.90 4.07
N ARG A 14 -2.84 -26.77 5.08
CA ARG A 14 -2.35 -26.43 6.42
C ARG A 14 -0.83 -26.25 6.44
N GLN A 15 -0.10 -26.95 5.58
CA GLN A 15 1.35 -26.83 5.48
C GLN A 15 1.74 -25.44 5.03
N LEU A 16 1.17 -24.94 3.92
CA LEU A 16 1.42 -23.58 3.44
C LEU A 16 1.00 -22.53 4.47
N ALA A 17 -0.12 -22.72 5.16
CA ALA A 17 -0.51 -21.84 6.25
C ALA A 17 0.55 -21.78 7.37
N ARG A 18 1.16 -22.93 7.73
CA ARG A 18 2.24 -22.99 8.71
C ARG A 18 3.50 -22.29 8.23
N GLU A 19 3.84 -22.41 6.95
CA GLU A 19 4.99 -21.69 6.37
C GLU A 19 4.82 -20.17 6.51
N TYR A 20 3.65 -19.62 6.17
CA TYR A 20 3.33 -18.22 6.41
C TYR A 20 3.39 -17.85 7.90
N VAL A 21 2.79 -18.66 8.77
CA VAL A 21 2.78 -18.40 10.23
C VAL A 21 4.20 -18.42 10.79
N ASN A 22 5.02 -19.39 10.41
CA ASN A 22 6.42 -19.47 10.87
C ASN A 22 7.22 -18.24 10.41
N GLU A 23 7.01 -17.79 9.16
CA GLU A 23 7.67 -16.59 8.66
C GLU A 23 7.18 -15.33 9.40
N PHE A 24 5.88 -15.21 9.71
CA PHE A 24 5.37 -14.14 10.57
C PHE A 24 6.01 -14.15 11.96
N HIS A 25 6.20 -15.33 12.57
CA HIS A 25 6.87 -15.41 13.87
C HIS A 25 8.33 -14.96 13.78
N ARG A 26 9.05 -15.39 12.75
CA ARG A 26 10.44 -14.97 12.54
C ARG A 26 10.55 -13.45 12.37
N ALA A 27 9.69 -12.87 11.56
CA ALA A 27 9.66 -11.44 11.34
C ALA A 27 9.16 -10.68 12.58
N ALA A 28 8.17 -11.22 13.31
CA ALA A 28 7.63 -10.63 14.53
C ALA A 28 8.62 -10.63 15.70
N GLU A 29 9.47 -11.63 15.82
CA GLU A 29 10.57 -11.64 16.80
C GLU A 29 11.54 -10.48 16.53
N ALA A 30 11.85 -10.22 15.26
CA ALA A 30 12.69 -9.10 14.87
C ALA A 30 12.06 -7.73 15.14
N LEU A 31 10.72 -7.64 15.12
CA LEU A 31 9.97 -6.38 15.24
C LEU A 31 9.22 -6.23 16.57
N HIS A 32 9.37 -7.16 17.52
CA HIS A 32 8.63 -7.21 18.78
C HIS A 32 7.09 -7.13 18.62
N LEU A 33 6.56 -7.70 17.55
CA LEU A 33 5.14 -7.74 17.22
C LEU A 33 4.54 -9.10 17.61
N ARG A 34 3.25 -9.13 17.98
CA ARG A 34 2.49 -10.37 18.18
C ARG A 34 1.36 -10.45 17.14
N PRO A 35 1.62 -10.90 15.91
CA PRO A 35 0.56 -11.06 14.93
C PRO A 35 -0.29 -12.30 15.28
N ILE A 36 -1.60 -12.15 15.30
CA ILE A 36 -2.53 -13.28 15.36
C ILE A 36 -2.82 -13.67 13.91
N ALA A 37 -2.13 -14.70 13.42
CA ALA A 37 -2.36 -15.24 12.10
C ALA A 37 -3.24 -16.50 12.20
N ARG A 38 -4.34 -16.54 11.45
CA ARG A 38 -5.27 -17.69 11.39
C ARG A 38 -5.56 -18.08 9.96
N ARG A 39 -5.55 -19.39 9.68
CA ARG A 39 -6.08 -19.91 8.44
C ARG A 39 -7.60 -19.72 8.44
N ALA A 40 -8.13 -19.16 7.36
CA ALA A 40 -9.56 -18.99 7.15
C ALA A 40 -9.99 -19.47 5.76
N GLU A 41 -11.25 -19.79 5.63
CA GLU A 41 -11.91 -20.01 4.35
C GLU A 41 -12.59 -18.71 3.90
N VAL A 42 -12.63 -18.48 2.58
CA VAL A 42 -13.23 -17.26 1.99
C VAL A 42 -14.69 -17.04 2.44
N ARG A 43 -15.39 -18.12 2.81
CA ARG A 43 -16.79 -18.06 3.23
C ARG A 43 -16.98 -17.60 4.68
N ARG A 44 -15.93 -17.61 5.49
CA ARG A 44 -15.97 -17.26 6.93
C ARG A 44 -15.13 -16.02 7.19
N LEU A 45 -15.63 -14.87 6.72
CA LEU A 45 -15.03 -13.59 7.06
C LEU A 45 -15.39 -13.25 8.51
N THR A 46 -14.38 -13.12 9.37
CA THR A 46 -14.57 -12.73 10.76
C THR A 46 -14.40 -11.22 10.92
N ALA A 47 -15.19 -10.63 11.81
CA ALA A 47 -14.98 -9.25 12.22
C ALA A 47 -13.60 -9.08 12.88
N GLY A 48 -12.98 -7.91 12.72
CA GLY A 48 -11.69 -7.61 13.36
C GLY A 48 -10.46 -8.04 12.56
N VAL A 49 -10.59 -8.26 11.23
CA VAL A 49 -9.44 -8.49 10.37
C VAL A 49 -8.72 -7.17 10.08
N ALA A 50 -7.40 -7.19 10.23
CA ALA A 50 -6.55 -6.06 9.87
C ALA A 50 -6.05 -6.15 8.42
N VAL A 51 -5.67 -7.37 7.98
CA VAL A 51 -5.14 -7.64 6.64
C VAL A 51 -5.49 -9.06 6.23
N PHE A 52 -5.83 -9.26 4.96
CA PHE A 52 -5.95 -10.58 4.35
C PHE A 52 -4.67 -10.94 3.60
N LEU A 53 -4.19 -12.16 3.81
CA LEU A 53 -3.19 -12.81 2.95
C LEU A 53 -3.90 -13.91 2.16
N LEU A 54 -4.11 -13.67 0.88
CA LEU A 54 -4.81 -14.56 -0.02
C LEU A 54 -3.82 -15.24 -0.97
N ASP A 55 -3.56 -16.53 -0.76
CA ASP A 55 -2.86 -17.34 -1.73
C ASP A 55 -3.87 -17.95 -2.71
N GLN A 56 -3.58 -17.85 -4.00
CA GLN A 56 -4.48 -18.37 -5.06
C GLN A 56 -4.82 -19.84 -4.88
N SER A 57 -3.96 -20.64 -4.22
CA SER A 57 -4.26 -22.05 -3.92
C SER A 57 -5.47 -22.23 -3.01
N GLY A 58 -5.83 -21.21 -2.22
CA GLY A 58 -7.00 -21.21 -1.34
C GLY A 58 -8.33 -20.99 -2.06
N ILE A 59 -8.29 -20.72 -3.36
CA ILE A 59 -9.45 -20.50 -4.20
C ILE A 59 -9.53 -21.64 -5.23
N GLU A 60 -10.70 -22.25 -5.38
CA GLU A 60 -10.95 -23.20 -6.47
C GLU A 60 -10.97 -22.45 -7.81
N THR A 61 -9.83 -22.40 -8.47
CA THR A 61 -9.63 -21.56 -9.66
C THR A 61 -9.84 -22.33 -10.96
N ARG A 62 -11.06 -22.66 -11.29
CA ARG A 62 -11.41 -23.04 -12.67
C ARG A 62 -11.69 -21.84 -13.58
N SER A 63 -11.86 -20.64 -13.05
CA SER A 63 -12.17 -19.42 -13.80
C SER A 63 -11.29 -18.25 -13.37
N LYS A 64 -10.79 -17.48 -14.35
CA LYS A 64 -10.01 -16.25 -14.14
C LYS A 64 -10.78 -15.22 -13.29
N GLN A 65 -12.10 -15.12 -13.48
CA GLN A 65 -12.94 -14.15 -12.79
C GLN A 65 -13.11 -14.41 -11.29
N VAL A 66 -12.88 -15.64 -10.80
CA VAL A 66 -13.09 -15.99 -9.39
C VAL A 66 -12.07 -15.30 -8.49
N LEU A 67 -10.80 -15.23 -8.88
CA LEU A 67 -9.78 -14.53 -8.10
C LEU A 67 -10.14 -13.06 -7.94
N LYS A 68 -10.40 -12.36 -9.04
CA LYS A 68 -10.74 -10.93 -9.03
C LYS A 68 -11.95 -10.65 -8.13
N ARG A 69 -13.07 -11.36 -8.31
CA ARG A 69 -14.27 -11.21 -7.47
C ARG A 69 -14.02 -11.50 -5.99
N THR A 70 -13.16 -12.48 -5.70
CA THR A 70 -12.80 -12.80 -4.32
C THR A 70 -12.02 -11.64 -3.70
N VAL A 71 -11.03 -11.10 -4.41
CA VAL A 71 -10.25 -9.95 -3.94
C VAL A 71 -11.13 -8.73 -3.77
N GLU A 72 -12.01 -8.42 -4.73
CA GLU A 72 -12.97 -7.31 -4.64
C GLU A 72 -13.83 -7.38 -3.36
N ARG A 73 -14.32 -8.56 -3.01
CA ARG A 73 -15.08 -8.76 -1.76
C ARG A 73 -14.24 -8.63 -0.49
N LEU A 74 -13.00 -9.08 -0.52
CA LEU A 74 -12.11 -8.99 0.65
C LEU A 74 -11.66 -7.55 0.91
N VAL A 75 -11.42 -6.79 -0.15
CA VAL A 75 -10.99 -5.39 -0.08
C VAL A 75 -12.05 -4.49 0.58
N GLU A 76 -13.35 -4.84 0.48
CA GLU A 76 -14.42 -4.13 1.19
C GLU A 76 -14.29 -4.23 2.72
N VAL A 77 -13.57 -5.23 3.22
CA VAL A 77 -13.42 -5.49 4.67
C VAL A 77 -12.07 -5.02 5.19
N ALA A 78 -10.98 -5.35 4.49
CA ALA A 78 -9.62 -5.00 4.86
C ALA A 78 -8.66 -5.07 3.65
N PRO A 79 -7.48 -4.42 3.69
CA PRO A 79 -6.45 -4.56 2.67
C PRO A 79 -6.08 -6.02 2.41
N VAL A 80 -5.79 -6.35 1.15
CA VAL A 80 -5.51 -7.71 0.71
C VAL A 80 -4.12 -7.80 0.08
N ILE A 81 -3.30 -8.74 0.54
CA ILE A 81 -2.09 -9.17 -0.16
C ILE A 81 -2.43 -10.44 -0.92
N VAL A 82 -2.31 -10.40 -2.25
CA VAL A 82 -2.62 -11.51 -3.13
C VAL A 82 -1.33 -12.18 -3.57
N VAL A 83 -1.20 -13.46 -3.31
CA VAL A 83 -0.12 -14.33 -3.82
C VAL A 83 -0.68 -15.19 -4.93
N ALA A 84 -0.25 -14.93 -6.17
CA ALA A 84 -0.76 -15.65 -7.34
C ALA A 84 0.31 -15.81 -8.43
N ALA A 85 0.03 -16.66 -9.42
CA ALA A 85 0.90 -16.81 -10.58
C ALA A 85 1.08 -15.45 -11.29
N PRO A 86 2.28 -15.15 -11.84
CA PRO A 86 2.57 -13.85 -12.48
C PRO A 86 1.57 -13.44 -13.56
N GLU A 87 1.06 -14.43 -14.32
CA GLU A 87 0.10 -14.23 -15.41
C GLU A 87 -1.25 -13.66 -14.93
N ARG A 88 -1.52 -13.76 -13.61
CA ARG A 88 -2.75 -13.26 -12.98
C ARG A 88 -2.65 -11.79 -12.56
N GLN A 89 -1.48 -11.19 -12.65
CA GLN A 89 -1.26 -9.79 -12.23
C GLN A 89 -2.18 -8.82 -12.99
N SER A 90 -2.35 -9.02 -14.30
CA SER A 90 -3.19 -8.18 -15.14
C SER A 90 -4.66 -8.14 -14.72
N GLU A 91 -5.16 -9.21 -14.08
CA GLU A 91 -6.54 -9.28 -13.61
C GLU A 91 -6.78 -8.35 -12.39
N LEU A 92 -5.72 -8.02 -11.66
CA LEU A 92 -5.77 -7.25 -10.42
C LEU A 92 -5.22 -5.83 -10.55
N THR A 93 -4.80 -5.42 -11.76
CA THR A 93 -4.13 -4.12 -12.00
C THR A 93 -4.91 -2.95 -11.40
N ALA A 94 -6.22 -2.89 -11.59
CA ALA A 94 -7.04 -1.80 -11.05
C ALA A 94 -7.02 -1.73 -9.51
N LEU A 95 -7.08 -2.89 -8.84
CA LEU A 95 -7.07 -3.00 -7.37
C LEU A 95 -5.68 -2.70 -6.79
N VAL A 96 -4.62 -3.08 -7.51
CA VAL A 96 -3.25 -2.75 -7.12
C VAL A 96 -2.97 -1.26 -7.32
N SER A 97 -3.39 -0.69 -8.47
CA SER A 97 -3.22 0.74 -8.77
C SER A 97 -3.98 1.65 -7.82
N SER A 98 -5.15 1.22 -7.33
CA SER A 98 -5.90 1.96 -6.30
C SER A 98 -5.29 1.84 -4.89
N GLY A 99 -4.26 1.02 -4.70
CA GLY A 99 -3.62 0.80 -3.41
C GLY A 99 -4.44 -0.06 -2.43
N THR A 100 -5.57 -0.63 -2.86
CA THR A 100 -6.44 -1.45 -2.02
C THR A 100 -5.97 -2.91 -1.89
N ALA A 101 -5.21 -3.40 -2.88
CA ALA A 101 -4.57 -4.70 -2.85
C ALA A 101 -3.09 -4.60 -3.23
N ASP A 102 -2.27 -5.53 -2.71
CA ASP A 102 -0.89 -5.75 -3.17
C ASP A 102 -0.81 -7.10 -3.87
N PHE A 103 0.08 -7.21 -4.86
CA PHE A 103 0.31 -8.43 -5.60
C PHE A 103 1.72 -8.96 -5.37
N VAL A 104 1.82 -10.25 -5.08
CA VAL A 104 3.09 -10.99 -4.99
C VAL A 104 3.05 -12.12 -5.99
N ALA A 105 4.02 -12.13 -6.90
CA ALA A 105 4.18 -13.25 -7.83
C ALA A 105 4.58 -14.52 -7.07
N ARG A 106 3.86 -15.62 -7.29
CA ARG A 106 4.13 -16.92 -6.66
C ARG A 106 5.31 -17.62 -7.34
N THR A 107 6.49 -17.01 -7.25
CA THR A 107 7.74 -17.52 -7.84
C THR A 107 8.87 -17.39 -6.83
N GLY A 108 9.80 -18.34 -6.85
CA GLY A 108 10.95 -18.31 -5.95
C GLY A 108 10.55 -18.24 -4.46
N ASN A 109 11.19 -17.38 -3.71
CA ASN A 109 10.96 -17.22 -2.26
C ASN A 109 9.86 -16.17 -1.98
N PHE A 110 8.63 -16.42 -2.38
CA PHE A 110 7.50 -15.50 -2.27
C PHE A 110 6.96 -15.32 -0.84
N VAL A 111 7.14 -16.30 0.05
CA VAL A 111 6.58 -16.27 1.41
C VAL A 111 7.11 -15.10 2.23
N PRO A 112 8.43 -14.85 2.36
CA PRO A 112 8.95 -13.68 3.06
C PRO A 112 8.51 -12.35 2.44
N VAL A 113 8.39 -12.28 1.12
CA VAL A 113 7.93 -11.06 0.43
C VAL A 113 6.47 -10.76 0.79
N ALA A 114 5.61 -11.78 0.76
CA ALA A 114 4.22 -11.64 1.13
C ALA A 114 4.05 -11.22 2.61
N VAL A 115 4.83 -11.84 3.51
CA VAL A 115 4.85 -11.51 4.93
C VAL A 115 5.31 -10.06 5.15
N GLY A 116 6.39 -9.63 4.52
CA GLY A 116 6.89 -8.25 4.61
C GLY A 116 5.86 -7.21 4.16
N LEU A 117 5.08 -7.49 3.11
CA LEU A 117 3.99 -6.61 2.68
C LEU A 117 2.84 -6.58 3.70
N VAL A 118 2.47 -7.71 4.31
CA VAL A 118 1.47 -7.73 5.38
C VAL A 118 1.92 -6.87 6.56
N GLU A 119 3.18 -7.00 6.98
CA GLU A 119 3.75 -6.21 8.07
C GLU A 119 3.75 -4.72 7.77
N ARG A 120 4.15 -4.36 6.54
CA ARG A 120 4.08 -2.97 6.07
C ARG A 120 2.64 -2.44 6.16
N ARG A 121 1.63 -3.20 5.73
CA ARG A 121 0.21 -2.79 5.83
C ARG A 121 -0.26 -2.66 7.27
N LEU A 122 0.15 -3.56 8.15
CA LEU A 122 -0.16 -3.48 9.58
C LEU A 122 0.50 -2.24 10.22
N HIS A 123 1.74 -1.96 9.87
CA HIS A 123 2.46 -0.78 10.35
C HIS A 123 1.76 0.51 9.92
N LEU A 124 1.47 0.66 8.63
CA LEU A 124 0.72 1.80 8.09
C LEU A 124 -0.66 1.97 8.74
N GLY A 125 -1.39 0.87 8.94
CA GLY A 125 -2.67 0.89 9.63
C GLY A 125 -2.56 1.31 11.10
N ARG A 126 -1.48 0.94 11.79
CA ARG A 126 -1.21 1.38 13.17
C ARG A 126 -0.84 2.85 13.22
N MET A 127 0.02 3.31 12.32
CA MET A 127 0.39 4.73 12.22
C MET A 127 -0.84 5.58 11.95
N ALA A 128 -1.69 5.19 10.99
CA ALA A 128 -2.96 5.89 10.72
C ALA A 128 -3.92 5.91 11.92
N MET A 129 -3.93 4.85 12.75
CA MET A 129 -4.73 4.82 13.97
C MET A 129 -4.10 5.58 15.14
N ALA A 130 -2.78 5.59 15.25
CA ALA A 130 -2.06 6.36 16.25
C ALA A 130 -2.21 7.86 15.97
N THR A 131 -2.01 8.27 14.72
CA THR A 131 -2.26 9.66 14.31
C THR A 131 -3.70 10.05 14.57
N CYS A 132 -4.69 9.22 14.26
CA CYS A 132 -6.10 9.50 14.56
C CYS A 132 -6.42 9.59 16.08
N SER A 133 -5.63 8.94 16.94
CA SER A 133 -5.85 8.95 18.39
C SER A 133 -5.12 10.09 19.12
N GLU A 134 -3.96 10.50 18.65
CA GLU A 134 -3.17 11.61 19.22
C GLU A 134 -3.53 12.96 18.61
N GLU A 135 -3.92 12.98 17.34
CA GLU A 135 -4.38 14.18 16.62
C GLU A 135 -5.69 14.78 17.16
N ILE A 136 -6.50 13.99 17.87
CA ILE A 136 -7.68 14.54 18.56
C ILE A 136 -7.28 15.46 19.72
N LYS A 137 -6.03 15.44 20.18
CA LYS A 137 -5.65 16.18 21.40
C LYS A 137 -4.64 17.31 21.29
N SER A 138 -3.84 17.51 20.29
CA SER A 138 -3.05 18.77 20.19
C SER A 138 -1.99 18.90 19.07
N ALA A 139 -1.89 17.99 18.09
CA ALA A 139 -0.81 18.05 17.10
C ALA A 139 -1.28 17.98 15.64
N ARG A 140 -2.52 18.37 15.36
CA ARG A 140 -3.11 18.26 14.01
C ARG A 140 -2.46 19.14 12.95
N SER A 141 -1.65 20.09 13.31
CA SER A 141 -1.19 21.11 12.38
C SER A 141 0.28 20.97 11.95
N ALA A 142 1.22 20.88 12.85
CA ALA A 142 2.63 21.02 12.51
C ALA A 142 3.23 19.79 11.81
N ASN A 143 2.84 18.59 12.26
CA ASN A 143 3.47 17.36 11.75
C ASN A 143 2.91 16.90 10.38
N PHE A 144 1.63 17.17 10.09
CA PHE A 144 1.02 16.86 8.80
C PHE A 144 1.64 17.68 7.66
N GLY A 145 1.85 18.98 7.90
CA GLY A 145 2.47 19.88 6.92
C GLY A 145 3.90 19.43 6.57
N GLU A 146 4.66 19.00 7.57
CA GLU A 146 6.04 18.53 7.38
C GLU A 146 6.11 17.18 6.66
N ILE A 147 5.28 16.22 7.05
CA ILE A 147 5.17 14.92 6.37
C ILE A 147 4.72 15.12 4.92
N LEU A 148 3.68 15.91 4.67
CA LEU A 148 3.18 16.20 3.34
C LEU A 148 4.27 16.84 2.47
N ARG A 149 5.04 17.77 3.03
CA ARG A 149 6.16 18.42 2.34
C ARG A 149 7.25 17.41 1.96
N HIS A 150 7.66 16.53 2.86
CA HIS A 150 8.69 15.53 2.58
C HIS A 150 8.23 14.44 1.61
N GLU A 151 7.05 13.88 1.84
CA GLU A 151 6.52 12.77 1.04
C GLU A 151 6.12 13.18 -0.38
N VAL A 152 5.76 14.45 -0.60
CA VAL A 152 5.37 14.94 -1.92
C VAL A 152 6.50 15.67 -2.64
N ASN A 153 7.34 16.45 -1.93
CA ASN A 153 8.42 17.18 -2.58
C ASN A 153 9.52 16.27 -3.13
N ASN A 154 9.81 15.13 -2.47
CA ASN A 154 10.82 14.19 -2.95
C ASN A 154 10.48 13.62 -4.35
N PRO A 155 9.30 13.02 -4.59
CA PRO A 155 8.93 12.55 -5.92
C PRO A 155 8.78 13.71 -6.94
N LEU A 156 8.28 14.88 -6.54
CA LEU A 156 8.18 16.03 -7.42
C LEU A 156 9.54 16.55 -7.88
N THR A 157 10.53 16.55 -6.99
CA THR A 157 11.92 16.92 -7.35
C THR A 157 12.48 15.93 -8.37
N GLY A 158 12.21 14.62 -8.21
CA GLY A 158 12.60 13.60 -9.18
C GLY A 158 11.90 13.78 -10.53
N ILE A 159 10.61 14.06 -10.57
CA ILE A 159 9.84 14.28 -11.79
C ILE A 159 10.35 15.53 -12.51
N LEU A 160 10.52 16.63 -11.79
CA LEU A 160 11.01 17.89 -12.35
C LEU A 160 12.42 17.74 -12.90
N GLY A 161 13.34 17.16 -12.13
CA GLY A 161 14.72 16.96 -12.57
C GLY A 161 14.84 16.07 -13.82
N ASN A 162 14.03 15.01 -13.93
CA ASN A 162 14.00 14.17 -15.13
C ASN A 162 13.41 14.92 -16.34
N ALA A 163 12.35 15.70 -16.16
CA ALA A 163 11.78 16.52 -17.22
C ALA A 163 12.77 17.58 -17.72
N GLU A 164 13.46 18.27 -16.81
CA GLU A 164 14.49 19.28 -17.13
C GLU A 164 15.70 18.67 -17.86
N MET A 165 16.18 17.49 -17.40
CA MET A 165 17.29 16.78 -18.07
C MET A 165 16.92 16.39 -19.51
N LEU A 166 15.70 15.93 -19.76
CA LEU A 166 15.23 15.60 -21.10
C LEU A 166 15.08 16.86 -21.95
N LEU A 167 14.54 17.94 -21.39
CA LEU A 167 14.42 19.24 -22.08
C LEU A 167 15.77 19.86 -22.40
N ALA A 168 16.83 19.62 -21.61
CA ALA A 168 18.19 20.05 -21.91
C ALA A 168 18.78 19.35 -23.16
N ARG A 169 18.22 18.22 -23.55
CA ARG A 169 18.63 17.44 -24.75
C ARG A 169 17.58 17.50 -25.85
N ARG A 170 17.04 18.71 -26.13
CA ARG A 170 15.92 18.92 -27.08
C ARG A 170 16.19 18.42 -28.50
N ASP A 171 17.44 18.47 -28.97
CA ASP A 171 17.82 18.22 -30.37
C ASP A 171 17.48 16.80 -30.86
N GLY A 172 17.16 15.86 -29.96
CA GLY A 172 16.76 14.50 -30.30
C GLY A 172 15.29 14.18 -30.06
N LEU A 173 14.47 15.13 -29.60
CA LEU A 173 13.08 14.89 -29.20
C LEU A 173 12.08 15.44 -30.25
N PRO A 174 10.99 14.71 -30.53
CA PRO A 174 9.87 15.24 -31.32
C PRO A 174 9.22 16.45 -30.62
N ALA A 175 8.72 17.42 -31.40
CA ALA A 175 8.08 18.62 -30.85
C ALA A 175 6.95 18.31 -29.85
N SER A 176 6.15 17.28 -30.12
CA SER A 176 5.09 16.82 -29.21
C SER A 176 5.60 16.24 -27.89
N ALA A 177 6.81 15.69 -27.85
CA ALA A 177 7.45 15.22 -26.62
C ALA A 177 7.98 16.40 -25.79
N ILE A 178 8.54 17.41 -26.45
CA ILE A 178 9.01 18.66 -25.81
C ILE A 178 7.84 19.35 -25.11
N GLU A 179 6.73 19.57 -25.81
CA GLU A 179 5.52 20.18 -25.25
C GLU A 179 4.97 19.44 -24.03
N ARG A 180 4.96 18.11 -24.09
CA ARG A 180 4.54 17.27 -22.94
C ARG A 180 5.50 17.39 -21.75
N LEU A 181 6.80 17.41 -21.98
CA LEU A 181 7.80 17.58 -20.94
C LEU A 181 7.72 18.96 -20.27
N GLU A 182 7.52 20.01 -21.07
CA GLU A 182 7.27 21.35 -20.54
C GLU A 182 6.00 21.41 -19.68
N THR A 183 4.94 20.74 -20.12
CA THR A 183 3.70 20.61 -19.34
C THR A 183 3.95 19.86 -18.02
N ILE A 184 4.68 18.74 -18.04
CA ILE A 184 5.02 17.98 -16.84
C ILE A 184 5.84 18.83 -15.86
N ALA A 185 6.87 19.53 -16.34
CA ALA A 185 7.70 20.41 -15.52
C ALA A 185 6.84 21.51 -14.87
N HIS A 186 5.98 22.16 -15.66
CA HIS A 186 5.09 23.20 -15.17
C HIS A 186 4.11 22.69 -14.10
N LEU A 187 3.50 21.53 -14.32
CA LEU A 187 2.60 20.91 -13.35
C LEU A 187 3.31 20.49 -12.06
N ALA A 188 4.54 19.97 -12.14
CA ALA A 188 5.34 19.63 -10.98
C ALA A 188 5.68 20.86 -10.13
N VAL A 189 6.03 21.99 -10.75
CA VAL A 189 6.26 23.25 -10.05
C VAL A 189 4.99 23.76 -9.36
N ARG A 190 3.86 23.76 -10.07
CA ARG A 190 2.57 24.17 -9.49
C ARG A 190 2.15 23.30 -8.32
N LEU A 191 2.33 21.99 -8.42
CA LEU A 191 1.99 21.06 -7.34
C LEU A 191 2.89 21.29 -6.13
N ARG A 192 4.19 21.49 -6.29
CA ARG A 192 5.11 21.83 -5.22
C ARG A 192 4.68 23.12 -4.49
N GLU A 193 4.28 24.15 -5.22
CA GLU A 193 3.80 25.40 -4.62
C GLU A 193 2.47 25.18 -3.86
N THR A 194 1.56 24.36 -4.38
CA THR A 194 0.32 24.01 -3.71
C THR A 194 0.58 23.27 -2.38
N VAL A 195 1.49 22.28 -2.40
CA VAL A 195 1.90 21.55 -1.20
C VAL A 195 2.51 22.50 -0.17
N ARG A 196 3.37 23.42 -0.60
CA ARG A 196 3.97 24.44 0.27
C ARG A 196 2.90 25.32 0.95
N ARG A 197 1.89 25.79 0.21
CA ARG A 197 0.79 26.58 0.76
C ARG A 197 -0.06 25.80 1.76
N LEU A 198 -0.37 24.53 1.42
CA LEU A 198 -1.14 23.66 2.32
C LEU A 198 -0.38 23.36 3.60
N SER A 199 0.93 23.11 3.52
CA SER A 199 1.78 22.89 4.68
C SER A 199 1.83 24.13 5.57
N SER A 200 2.02 25.33 4.99
CA SER A 200 2.05 26.58 5.74
C SER A 200 0.69 26.92 6.36
N ALA A 201 -0.42 26.61 5.69
CA ALA A 201 -1.76 26.81 6.24
C ALA A 201 -2.06 25.86 7.42
N ALA A 202 -1.48 24.66 7.40
CA ALA A 202 -1.59 23.69 8.50
C ALA A 202 -0.76 24.07 9.74
N GLU A 203 0.26 24.90 9.60
CA GLU A 203 1.14 25.36 10.68
C GLU A 203 0.60 26.60 11.44
N LEU A 204 -0.44 27.27 10.91
CA LEU A 204 -1.02 28.43 11.59
C LEU A 204 -1.86 27.98 12.80
N PRO A 205 -1.55 28.41 14.04
CA PRO A 205 -2.40 28.15 15.18
C PRO A 205 -3.77 28.83 14.94
N HIS A 206 -4.84 28.09 15.11
CA HIS A 206 -6.17 28.68 15.15
C HIS A 206 -6.24 29.62 16.36
N ALA A 207 -6.07 30.91 16.12
CA ALA A 207 -6.40 31.93 17.08
C ALA A 207 -7.93 31.91 17.26
N GLY A 208 -8.39 31.31 18.35
CA GLY A 208 -9.74 31.30 18.86
C GLY A 208 -9.80 32.02 20.18
#